data_b5091ad06dc1e6a28698af6193315b7e
#
_entry.id   b5091ad06dc1e6a28698af6193315b7e
#
_cell.length_a   1.000
_cell.length_b   1.000
_cell.length_c   1.000
_cell.angle_alpha   90.00
_cell.angle_beta   90.00
_cell.angle_gamma   90.00
#
_symmetry.space_group_name_H-M   'P 1'
#
loop_
_entity.id
_entity.type
_entity.pdbx_description
1 polymer ?
#
loop_
_entity_poly.entity_id
_entity_poly.type
_entity_poly.pdbx_seq_one_letter_code
_entity_poly.pdbx_strand_id
1 'polypeptide(L)'
;TRALQSVSTFDAEVYEELQEEANELLKGYKERAEKVGVQNVVTVVEMGNPKVLLANDIPSKEGVDLIMVGATGLNAFERLMVGSSSEYILRHAKVDLLVVRDKDKTM
;
A
#
# COMPACT_ATOMS: atom_id res chain seq x y z
N THR A 1 16.44 -21.31 20.08
CA THR A 1 15.63 -22.41 20.60
C THR A 1 14.69 -22.92 19.53
N ARG A 2 14.19 -24.13 19.74
CA ARG A 2 13.27 -24.75 18.79
C ARG A 2 12.03 -23.92 18.56
N ALA A 3 11.48 -23.35 19.60
CA ALA A 3 10.25 -22.57 19.50
C ALA A 3 10.45 -21.36 18.59
N LEU A 4 11.56 -20.66 18.77
CA LEU A 4 11.89 -19.51 17.94
C LEU A 4 12.15 -19.90 16.49
N GLN A 5 12.81 -21.01 16.28
CA GLN A 5 13.06 -21.50 14.93
C GLN A 5 11.74 -21.88 14.22
N SER A 6 10.83 -22.52 14.95
CA SER A 6 9.53 -22.88 14.39
C SER A 6 8.71 -21.65 14.01
N VAL A 7 8.70 -20.64 14.86
CA VAL A 7 8.01 -19.38 14.58
C VAL A 7 8.61 -18.71 13.37
N SER A 8 9.93 -18.67 13.31
CA SER A 8 10.63 -18.05 12.20
C SER A 8 10.30 -18.72 10.87
N THR A 9 10.29 -20.05 10.85
CA THR A 9 9.96 -20.82 9.65
C THR A 9 8.51 -20.57 9.23
N PHE A 10 7.58 -20.57 10.19
CA PHE A 10 6.19 -20.31 9.93
C PHE A 10 6.00 -18.90 9.34
N ASP A 11 6.66 -17.91 9.93
CA ASP A 11 6.58 -16.54 9.46
C ASP A 11 7.10 -16.40 8.03
N ALA A 12 8.15 -17.12 7.69
CA ALA A 12 8.71 -17.08 6.34
C ALA A 12 7.73 -17.64 5.31
N GLU A 13 7.07 -18.74 5.64
CA GLU A 13 6.06 -19.33 4.75
C GLU A 13 4.86 -18.43 4.57
N VAL A 14 4.38 -17.84 5.66
CA VAL A 14 3.25 -16.91 5.61
C VAL A 14 3.64 -15.68 4.80
N TYR A 15 4.84 -15.19 5.00
CA TYR A 15 5.35 -14.05 4.25
C TYR A 15 5.35 -14.31 2.75
N GLU A 16 5.82 -15.48 2.34
CA GLU A 16 5.85 -15.84 0.92
C GLU A 16 4.45 -15.92 0.33
N GLU A 17 3.52 -16.52 1.06
CA GLU A 17 2.13 -16.61 0.62
C GLU A 17 1.50 -15.22 0.46
N LEU A 18 1.74 -14.34 1.43
CA LEU A 18 1.22 -12.98 1.36
C LEU A 18 1.81 -12.21 0.19
N GLN A 19 3.09 -12.41 -0.08
CA GLN A 19 3.72 -11.77 -1.23
C GLN A 19 3.15 -12.26 -2.54
N GLU A 20 2.92 -13.55 -2.65
CA GLU A 20 2.33 -14.12 -3.87
C GLU A 20 0.92 -13.58 -4.10
N GLU A 21 0.09 -13.53 -3.05
CA GLU A 21 -1.24 -12.97 -3.15
C GLU A 21 -1.20 -11.50 -3.53
N ALA A 22 -0.32 -10.75 -2.93
CA ALA A 22 -0.18 -9.33 -3.25
C ALA A 22 0.27 -9.13 -4.69
N ASN A 23 1.21 -9.93 -5.16
CA ASN A 23 1.69 -9.83 -6.53
C ASN A 23 0.58 -10.15 -7.54
N GLU A 24 -0.23 -11.15 -7.26
CA GLU A 24 -1.36 -11.49 -8.11
C GLU A 24 -2.39 -10.36 -8.17
N LEU A 25 -2.68 -9.78 -7.01
CA LEU A 25 -3.61 -8.66 -6.93
C LEU A 25 -3.09 -7.45 -7.71
N LEU A 26 -1.83 -7.12 -7.52
CA LEU A 26 -1.22 -5.99 -8.21
C LEU A 26 -1.09 -6.21 -9.70
N LYS A 27 -0.89 -7.45 -10.12
CA LYS A 27 -0.88 -7.77 -11.54
C LYS A 27 -2.21 -7.41 -12.18
N GLY A 28 -3.31 -7.73 -11.52
CA GLY A 28 -4.63 -7.36 -12.00
C GLY A 28 -4.81 -5.85 -12.08
N TYR A 29 -4.36 -5.13 -11.09
CA TYR A 29 -4.44 -3.67 -11.10
C TYR A 29 -3.57 -3.07 -12.18
N LYS A 30 -2.39 -3.63 -12.39
CA LYS A 30 -1.51 -3.18 -13.45
C LYS A 30 -2.16 -3.32 -14.82
N GLU A 31 -2.76 -4.47 -15.07
CA GLU A 31 -3.46 -4.74 -16.32
C GLU A 31 -4.60 -3.74 -16.55
N ARG A 32 -5.36 -3.45 -15.49
CA ARG A 32 -6.46 -2.49 -15.57
C ARG A 32 -5.96 -1.08 -15.84
N ALA A 33 -4.87 -0.70 -15.21
CA ALA A 33 -4.29 0.62 -15.43
C ALA A 33 -3.79 0.77 -16.85
N GLU A 34 -3.08 -0.24 -17.36
CA GLU A 34 -2.58 -0.22 -18.73
C GLU A 34 -3.71 -0.19 -19.75
N LYS A 35 -4.79 -0.88 -19.46
CA LYS A 35 -5.95 -0.92 -20.33
C LYS A 35 -6.60 0.44 -20.52
N VAL A 36 -6.57 1.29 -19.51
CA VAL A 36 -7.10 2.64 -19.61
C VAL A 36 -6.05 3.68 -20.00
N GLY A 37 -4.88 3.24 -20.39
CA GLY A 37 -3.88 4.12 -20.98
C GLY A 37 -2.75 4.58 -20.09
N VAL A 38 -2.66 4.08 -18.86
CA VAL A 38 -1.55 4.44 -17.99
C VAL A 38 -0.29 3.76 -18.47
N GLN A 39 0.77 4.53 -18.62
CA GLN A 39 2.05 4.03 -19.09
C GLN A 39 3.00 3.82 -17.94
N ASN A 40 3.94 2.89 -18.12
CA ASN A 40 5.02 2.64 -17.17
C ASN A 40 4.51 2.28 -15.78
N VAL A 41 3.58 1.33 -15.72
CA VAL A 41 3.03 0.87 -14.43
C VAL A 41 4.02 -0.06 -13.77
N VAL A 42 4.43 0.29 -12.56
CA VAL A 42 5.34 -0.50 -11.74
C VAL A 42 4.62 -0.88 -10.46
N THR A 43 4.70 -2.15 -10.11
CA THR A 43 4.10 -2.63 -8.87
C THR A 43 5.17 -2.86 -7.81
N VAL A 44 4.85 -2.53 -6.57
CA VAL A 44 5.80 -2.65 -5.46
C VAL A 44 5.09 -3.33 -4.29
N VAL A 45 5.73 -4.35 -3.75
CA VAL A 45 5.27 -5.02 -2.53
C VAL A 45 6.37 -4.88 -1.50
N GLU A 46 6.06 -4.21 -0.40
CA GLU A 46 7.01 -3.98 0.68
C GLU A 46 6.37 -4.38 2.00
N MET A 47 7.17 -4.93 2.88
CA MET A 47 6.74 -5.27 4.23
C MET A 47 7.41 -4.34 5.21
N GLY A 48 6.65 -3.89 6.20
CA GLY A 48 7.16 -2.98 7.20
C GLY A 48 6.04 -2.11 7.74
N ASN A 49 6.40 -0.95 8.25
CA ASN A 49 5.43 0.00 8.77
C ASN A 49 4.78 0.76 7.61
N PRO A 50 3.49 0.54 7.36
CA PRO A 50 2.84 1.13 6.18
C PRO A 50 2.94 2.64 6.11
N LYS A 51 2.79 3.34 7.21
CA LYS A 51 2.82 4.80 7.17
C LYS A 51 4.19 5.34 6.79
N VAL A 52 5.25 4.72 7.25
CA VAL A 52 6.60 5.12 6.90
C VAL A 52 6.90 4.77 5.44
N LEU A 53 6.53 3.58 5.02
CA LEU A 53 6.72 3.15 3.65
C LEU A 53 5.98 4.06 2.66
N LEU A 54 4.73 4.38 2.96
CA LEU A 54 3.91 5.19 2.06
C LEU A 54 4.30 6.66 2.05
N ALA A 55 4.73 7.18 3.19
CA ALA A 55 5.07 8.60 3.28
C ALA A 55 6.48 8.91 2.75
N ASN A 56 7.42 8.02 3.01
CA ASN A 56 8.83 8.33 2.78
C ASN A 56 9.56 7.34 1.89
N ASP A 57 9.57 6.07 2.29
CA ASP A 57 10.48 5.11 1.68
C ASP A 57 10.18 4.81 0.22
N ILE A 58 8.94 4.46 -0.08
CA ILE A 58 8.55 4.15 -1.45
C ILE A 58 8.56 5.39 -2.34
N PRO A 59 7.96 6.52 -1.92
CA PRO A 59 8.03 7.72 -2.73
C PRO A 59 9.44 8.19 -3.06
N SER A 60 10.36 8.10 -2.11
CA SER A 60 11.75 8.48 -2.35
C SER A 60 12.44 7.53 -3.32
N LYS A 61 12.24 6.24 -3.11
CA LYS A 61 12.87 5.21 -3.91
C LYS A 61 12.37 5.24 -5.36
N GLU A 62 11.09 5.48 -5.55
CA GLU A 62 10.46 5.44 -6.87
C GLU A 62 10.35 6.80 -7.54
N GLY A 63 10.77 7.87 -6.88
CA GLY A 63 10.69 9.21 -7.44
C GLY A 63 9.27 9.70 -7.64
N VAL A 64 8.42 9.46 -6.67
CA VAL A 64 6.99 9.77 -6.75
C VAL A 64 6.75 11.26 -6.51
N ASP A 65 5.88 11.86 -7.31
CA ASP A 65 5.49 13.27 -7.16
C ASP A 65 4.14 13.45 -6.48
N LEU A 66 3.32 12.41 -6.47
CA LEU A 66 1.99 12.46 -5.89
C LEU A 66 1.64 11.10 -5.30
N ILE A 67 1.15 11.10 -4.07
CA ILE A 67 0.63 9.89 -3.44
C ILE A 67 -0.88 9.89 -3.57
N MET A 68 -1.45 8.81 -4.04
CA MET A 68 -2.89 8.67 -4.16
C MET A 68 -3.35 7.49 -3.32
N VAL A 69 -4.36 7.71 -2.50
CA VAL A 69 -4.98 6.64 -1.72
C VAL A 69 -6.47 6.61 -2.00
N GLY A 70 -7.03 5.42 -2.01
CA GLY A 70 -8.44 5.24 -2.26
C GLY A 70 -9.24 5.06 -1.00
N ALA A 71 -10.52 5.35 -1.11
CA ALA A 71 -11.46 5.23 0.00
C ALA A 71 -12.36 4.00 -0.12
N THR A 72 -12.09 3.14 -1.08
CA THR A 72 -12.96 1.98 -1.32
C THR A 72 -12.88 0.93 -0.25
N GLY A 73 -11.73 0.78 0.39
CA GLY A 73 -11.63 -0.05 1.58
C GLY A 73 -12.08 0.76 2.77
N LEU A 74 -13.36 0.92 2.91
CA LEU A 74 -13.95 1.91 3.78
C LEU A 74 -13.36 1.99 5.17
N ASN A 75 -13.26 0.86 5.85
CA ASN A 75 -12.71 0.85 7.19
C ASN A 75 -11.24 1.26 7.20
N ALA A 76 -10.50 0.84 6.21
CA ALA A 76 -9.10 1.24 6.08
C ALA A 76 -8.98 2.72 5.80
N PHE A 77 -9.88 3.26 4.97
CA PHE A 77 -9.91 4.69 4.70
C PHE A 77 -10.23 5.48 5.96
N GLU A 78 -11.24 5.06 6.69
CA GLU A 78 -11.60 5.73 7.92
C GLU A 78 -10.45 5.73 8.92
N ARG A 79 -9.74 4.62 9.02
CA ARG A 79 -8.56 4.55 9.87
C ARG A 79 -7.48 5.50 9.40
N LEU A 80 -7.27 5.59 8.10
CA LEU A 80 -6.28 6.51 7.55
C LEU A 80 -6.65 7.95 7.83
N MET A 81 -7.93 8.28 7.74
CA MET A 81 -8.37 9.66 7.94
C MET A 81 -8.51 10.05 9.40
N VAL A 82 -8.71 9.09 10.27
CA VAL A 82 -8.91 9.35 11.69
C VAL A 82 -7.71 8.91 12.51
N GLY A 83 -6.94 7.96 12.01
CA GLY A 83 -5.85 7.38 12.74
C GLY A 83 -4.52 8.08 12.53
N SER A 84 -3.53 7.60 13.25
CA SER A 84 -2.19 8.14 13.22
C SER A 84 -1.51 8.00 11.86
N SER A 85 -1.91 7.00 11.07
CA SER A 85 -1.28 6.77 9.77
C SER A 85 -1.53 7.91 8.78
N SER A 86 -2.77 8.38 8.69
CA SER A 86 -3.06 9.47 7.75
C SER A 86 -2.41 10.77 8.20
N GLU A 87 -2.41 11.05 9.49
CA GLU A 87 -1.69 12.20 10.01
C GLU A 87 -0.20 12.10 9.71
N TYR A 88 0.36 10.92 9.90
CA TYR A 88 1.76 10.71 9.62
C TYR A 88 2.08 11.00 8.15
N ILE A 89 1.28 10.48 7.23
CA ILE A 89 1.50 10.68 5.80
C ILE A 89 1.38 12.17 5.46
N LEU A 90 0.35 12.84 5.97
CA LEU A 90 0.18 14.26 5.71
C LEU A 90 1.33 15.11 6.23
N ARG A 91 1.85 14.77 7.40
CA ARG A 91 2.92 15.56 8.02
C ARG A 91 4.30 15.26 7.46
N HIS A 92 4.54 14.03 7.08
CA HIS A 92 5.90 13.59 6.75
C HIS A 92 6.13 13.35 5.27
N ALA A 93 5.11 13.17 4.47
CA ALA A 93 5.29 13.01 3.04
C ALA A 93 5.83 14.32 2.44
N LYS A 94 6.79 14.20 1.57
CA LYS A 94 7.38 15.36 0.90
C LYS A 94 6.68 15.69 -0.41
N VAL A 95 5.68 14.92 -0.75
CA VAL A 95 4.91 15.08 -1.98
C VAL A 95 3.43 15.23 -1.64
N ASP A 96 2.66 15.66 -2.60
CA ASP A 96 1.24 15.88 -2.41
C ASP A 96 0.50 14.56 -2.19
N LEU A 97 -0.60 14.64 -1.46
CA LEU A 97 -1.46 13.50 -1.17
C LEU A 97 -2.86 13.77 -1.72
N LEU A 98 -3.37 12.84 -2.49
CA LEU A 98 -4.72 12.90 -3.03
C LEU A 98 -5.52 11.73 -2.49
N VAL A 99 -6.67 12.01 -1.93
CA VAL A 99 -7.60 10.97 -1.45
C VAL A 99 -8.74 10.86 -2.46
N VAL A 100 -8.90 9.67 -3.02
CA VAL A 100 -9.92 9.40 -4.03
C VAL A 100 -11.08 8.67 -3.37
N ARG A 101 -12.26 9.24 -3.46
CA ARG A 101 -13.47 8.66 -2.88
C ARG A 101 -14.33 8.03 -3.96
N ASP A 102 -14.94 6.91 -3.61
CA ASP A 102 -15.94 6.27 -4.47
C ASP A 102 -17.30 6.81 -4.04
N LYS A 103 -17.93 7.57 -4.89
CA LYS A 103 -19.22 8.20 -4.58
C LYS A 103 -20.32 7.19 -4.31
N ASP A 104 -20.27 6.06 -4.99
CA ASP A 104 -21.30 5.04 -4.82
C ASP A 104 -21.24 4.37 -3.47
N LYS A 105 -20.13 4.46 -2.79
CA LYS A 105 -19.92 3.80 -1.51
C LYS A 105 -20.02 4.75 -0.32
N THR A 106 -20.20 6.01 -0.55
CA THR A 106 -20.30 6.99 0.53
C THR A 106 -21.72 7.20 1.03
N MET A 107 -22.65 6.48 0.46
CA MET A 107 -24.04 6.61 0.84
C MET A 107 -24.46 5.66 1.93
#